data_78e0f3ef5a1780d940af0e6cd19330d8
#
_entry.id   78e0f3ef5a1780d940af0e6cd19330d8
#
_cell.length_a   1.000
_cell.length_b   1.000
_cell.length_c   1.000
_cell.angle_alpha   90.00
_cell.angle_beta   90.00
_cell.angle_gamma   90.00
#
_symmetry.space_group_name_H-M   'P 1'
#
loop_
_entity.id
_entity.type
_entity.pdbx_description
1 polymer ?
#
loop_
_entity_poly.entity_id
_entity_poly.type
_entity_poly.pdbx_seq_one_letter_code
_entity_poly.pdbx_strand_id
1 'polypeptide(L)'
;MDTNPEYMAHLGGVRDSAQTEAYLARNLAHWTEYGFGLWVLRDKPHGQLAGRACLRHLPIDGVDEVEVGYGFFPSHWGRGLATEIAAACRQYAEDAIGVPSLVALTLPTNHGSRHVMTKIGMVYERDIDHEGIRHVLYRTLPKPAA
;
A
#
# COMPACT_ATOMS: atom_id res chain seq x y z
N MET A 1 -11.60 -5.44 9.14
CA MET A 1 -10.62 -5.71 8.05
C MET A 1 -9.67 -6.83 8.42
N ASP A 2 -8.92 -6.70 9.48
CA ASP A 2 -7.82 -7.61 9.81
C ASP A 2 -8.26 -9.03 10.20
N THR A 3 -9.52 -9.23 10.54
CA THR A 3 -10.12 -10.55 10.83
C THR A 3 -10.78 -11.22 9.62
N ASN A 4 -10.84 -10.55 8.47
CA ASN A 4 -11.43 -11.11 7.26
C ASN A 4 -10.37 -11.90 6.46
N PRO A 5 -10.50 -13.25 6.33
CA PRO A 5 -9.49 -14.08 5.69
C PRO A 5 -9.27 -13.74 4.22
N GLU A 6 -10.33 -13.44 3.49
CA GLU A 6 -10.22 -13.13 2.06
C GLU A 6 -9.56 -11.76 1.83
N TYR A 7 -9.90 -10.76 2.65
CA TYR A 7 -9.26 -9.45 2.64
C TYR A 7 -7.76 -9.57 2.96
N MET A 8 -7.41 -10.38 3.96
CA MET A 8 -6.04 -10.50 4.47
C MET A 8 -5.18 -11.53 3.73
N ALA A 9 -5.73 -12.28 2.76
CA ALA A 9 -5.01 -13.36 2.08
C ALA A 9 -3.68 -12.92 1.45
N HIS A 10 -3.60 -11.70 0.94
CA HIS A 10 -2.39 -11.13 0.32
C HIS A 10 -1.72 -10.05 1.19
N LEU A 11 -2.17 -9.88 2.43
CA LEU A 11 -1.72 -8.83 3.34
C LEU A 11 -1.07 -9.39 4.61
N GLY A 12 -0.59 -10.63 4.54
CA GLY A 12 0.10 -11.27 5.66
C GLY A 12 -0.80 -12.15 6.55
N GLY A 13 -2.04 -12.42 6.13
CA GLY A 13 -2.98 -13.24 6.87
C GLY A 13 -3.77 -12.50 7.94
N VAL A 14 -4.71 -13.20 8.56
CA VAL A 14 -5.60 -12.64 9.59
C VAL A 14 -4.80 -12.26 10.85
N ARG A 15 -5.16 -11.14 11.47
CA ARG A 15 -4.59 -10.67 12.73
C ARG A 15 -5.55 -10.91 13.88
N ASP A 16 -5.01 -11.28 15.05
CA ASP A 16 -5.76 -11.28 16.31
C ASP A 16 -5.89 -9.86 16.89
N SER A 17 -6.63 -9.71 18.01
CA SER A 17 -6.85 -8.41 18.64
C SER A 17 -5.56 -7.71 19.04
N ALA A 18 -4.59 -8.43 19.59
CA ALA A 18 -3.32 -7.84 20.02
C ALA A 18 -2.49 -7.37 18.82
N GLN A 19 -2.46 -8.15 17.76
CA GLN A 19 -1.78 -7.78 16.51
C GLN A 19 -2.44 -6.57 15.83
N THR A 20 -3.77 -6.49 15.85
CA THR A 20 -4.53 -5.36 15.30
C THR A 20 -4.27 -4.10 16.11
N GLU A 21 -4.26 -4.17 17.44
CA GLU A 21 -3.92 -3.02 18.31
C GLU A 21 -2.50 -2.53 18.07
N ALA A 22 -1.53 -3.44 17.97
CA ALA A 22 -0.14 -3.08 17.68
C ALA A 22 -0.01 -2.44 16.29
N TYR A 23 -0.70 -2.95 15.29
CA TYR A 23 -0.74 -2.39 13.95
C TYR A 23 -1.34 -0.98 13.95
N LEU A 24 -2.46 -0.78 14.64
CA LEU A 24 -3.07 0.54 14.79
C LEU A 24 -2.14 1.52 15.49
N ALA A 25 -1.52 1.12 16.58
CA ALA A 25 -0.57 1.97 17.32
C ALA A 25 0.60 2.43 16.45
N ARG A 26 1.17 1.52 15.64
CA ARG A 26 2.25 1.88 14.70
C ARG A 26 1.79 2.88 13.65
N ASN A 27 0.57 2.72 13.13
CA ASN A 27 0.03 3.64 12.13
C ASN A 27 -0.26 5.03 12.72
N LEU A 28 -0.80 5.09 13.94
CA LEU A 28 -1.01 6.36 14.62
C LEU A 28 0.32 7.08 14.93
N ALA A 29 1.33 6.34 15.36
CA ALA A 29 2.67 6.89 15.58
C ALA A 29 3.29 7.43 14.29
N HIS A 30 3.11 6.74 13.16
CA HIS A 30 3.58 7.18 11.86
C HIS A 30 2.90 8.50 11.44
N TRP A 31 1.59 8.63 11.64
CA TRP A 31 0.86 9.87 11.41
C TRP A 31 1.39 11.02 12.25
N THR A 32 1.65 10.76 13.52
CA THR A 32 2.20 11.78 14.44
C THR A 32 3.59 12.24 14.00
N GLU A 33 4.43 11.31 13.56
CA GLU A 33 5.82 11.59 13.18
C GLU A 33 5.92 12.27 11.81
N TYR A 34 5.16 11.79 10.82
CA TYR A 34 5.36 12.18 9.42
C TYR A 34 4.23 13.01 8.81
N GLY A 35 3.05 13.06 9.43
CA GLY A 35 1.90 13.79 8.89
C GLY A 35 1.22 13.09 7.71
N PHE A 36 1.51 11.83 7.48
CA PHE A 36 0.82 10.95 6.53
C PHE A 36 0.94 9.51 7.00
N GLY A 37 0.20 8.60 6.40
CA GLY A 37 0.23 7.20 6.80
C GLY A 37 -0.91 6.39 6.21
N LEU A 38 -1.67 5.72 7.06
CA LEU A 38 -2.77 4.85 6.68
C LEU A 38 -4.09 5.64 6.60
N TRP A 39 -4.82 5.46 5.50
CA TRP A 39 -6.18 5.96 5.33
C TRP A 39 -7.17 4.82 5.27
N VAL A 40 -8.31 5.00 5.92
CA VAL A 40 -9.48 4.16 5.76
C VAL A 40 -10.33 4.72 4.62
N LEU A 41 -10.73 3.86 3.70
CA LEU A 41 -11.45 4.24 2.50
C LEU A 41 -12.93 3.88 2.63
N ARG A 42 -13.78 4.83 2.23
CA ARG A 42 -15.22 4.62 2.17
C ARG A 42 -15.72 4.88 0.75
N ASP A 43 -16.70 4.10 0.31
CA ASP A 43 -17.30 4.34 -1.00
C ASP A 43 -18.17 5.60 -0.98
N LYS A 44 -18.23 6.30 -2.11
CA LYS A 44 -19.03 7.52 -2.23
C LYS A 44 -20.54 7.26 -2.20
N PRO A 45 -21.07 6.22 -2.89
CA PRO A 45 -22.53 6.03 -2.95
C PRO A 45 -23.18 5.80 -1.60
N HIS A 46 -22.55 5.09 -0.69
CA HIS A 46 -23.17 4.64 0.56
C HIS A 46 -22.35 4.94 1.82
N GLY A 47 -21.14 5.50 1.68
CA GLY A 47 -20.24 5.74 2.81
C GLY A 47 -19.77 4.46 3.51
N GLN A 48 -19.89 3.31 2.84
CA GLN A 48 -19.49 2.02 3.40
C GLN A 48 -17.97 1.86 3.40
N LEU A 49 -17.49 1.15 4.39
CA LEU A 49 -16.08 0.79 4.47
C LEU A 49 -15.68 -0.06 3.25
N ALA A 50 -14.79 0.46 2.43
CA ALA A 50 -14.38 -0.16 1.18
C ALA A 50 -13.00 -0.82 1.27
N GLY A 51 -12.07 -0.21 2.00
CA GLY A 51 -10.71 -0.70 2.09
C GLY A 51 -9.80 0.25 2.85
N ARG A 52 -8.52 0.14 2.57
CA ARG A 52 -7.49 1.02 3.13
C ARG A 52 -6.39 1.27 2.11
N ALA A 53 -5.68 2.37 2.28
CA ALA A 53 -4.47 2.70 1.55
C ALA A 53 -3.44 3.30 2.51
N CYS A 54 -2.18 3.21 2.18
CA CYS A 54 -1.14 3.82 2.98
C CYS A 54 0.02 4.35 2.14
N LEU A 55 0.64 5.36 2.70
CA LEU A 55 2.01 5.76 2.39
C LEU A 55 2.77 5.65 3.71
N ARG A 56 3.86 4.91 3.72
CA ARG A 56 4.65 4.73 4.94
C ARG A 56 6.13 4.61 4.67
N HIS A 57 6.93 5.10 5.61
CA HIS A 57 8.34 4.80 5.64
C HIS A 57 8.56 3.32 5.93
N LEU A 58 9.39 2.69 5.14
CA LEU A 58 9.72 1.27 5.26
C LEU A 58 11.20 1.07 4.95
N PRO A 59 12.02 0.59 5.91
CA PRO A 59 13.41 0.25 5.61
C PRO A 59 13.47 -1.02 4.77
N ILE A 60 14.19 -0.94 3.65
CA ILE A 60 14.45 -2.07 2.76
C ILE A 60 15.96 -2.12 2.50
N ASP A 61 16.60 -3.22 2.89
CA ASP A 61 18.04 -3.43 2.75
C ASP A 61 18.86 -2.23 3.27
N GLY A 62 18.46 -1.69 4.42
CA GLY A 62 19.12 -0.56 5.08
C GLY A 62 18.82 0.82 4.50
N VAL A 63 17.97 0.90 3.49
CA VAL A 63 17.54 2.16 2.87
C VAL A 63 16.14 2.52 3.32
N ASP A 64 15.93 3.78 3.76
CA ASP A 64 14.61 4.29 4.10
C ASP A 64 13.83 4.60 2.81
N GLU A 65 12.86 3.76 2.52
CA GLU A 65 11.97 3.90 1.37
C GLU A 65 10.59 4.40 1.80
N VAL A 66 9.81 4.95 0.88
CA VAL A 66 8.39 5.21 1.11
C VAL A 66 7.59 4.22 0.26
N GLU A 67 6.75 3.44 0.94
CA GLU A 67 5.92 2.41 0.33
C GLU A 67 4.50 2.92 0.12
N VAL A 68 3.91 2.60 -1.02
CA VAL A 68 2.47 2.70 -1.24
C VAL A 68 1.84 1.32 -1.09
N GLY A 69 0.79 1.25 -0.27
CA GLY A 69 0.01 0.03 -0.07
C GLY A 69 -1.47 0.30 -0.20
N TYR A 70 -2.24 -0.72 -0.57
CA TYR A 70 -3.69 -0.63 -0.71
C TYR A 70 -4.32 -2.01 -0.61
N GLY A 71 -5.58 -2.03 -0.19
CA GLY A 71 -6.39 -3.24 -0.14
C GLY A 71 -7.87 -2.88 -0.04
N PHE A 72 -8.71 -3.66 -0.70
CA PHE A 72 -10.16 -3.48 -0.71
C PHE A 72 -10.86 -4.76 -0.33
N PHE A 73 -12.02 -4.65 0.29
CA PHE A 73 -12.91 -5.78 0.48
C PHE A 73 -13.32 -6.35 -0.87
N PRO A 74 -13.53 -7.69 -0.96
CA PRO A 74 -13.92 -8.35 -2.21
C PRO A 74 -15.14 -7.74 -2.90
N SER A 75 -16.11 -7.24 -2.10
CA SER A 75 -17.29 -6.54 -2.61
C SER A 75 -16.98 -5.30 -3.44
N HIS A 76 -15.79 -4.75 -3.32
CA HIS A 76 -15.33 -3.56 -4.03
C HIS A 76 -14.29 -3.86 -5.12
N TRP A 77 -13.98 -5.14 -5.38
CA TRP A 77 -13.07 -5.53 -6.45
C TRP A 77 -13.67 -5.32 -7.84
N GLY A 78 -12.83 -5.22 -8.85
CA GLY A 78 -13.26 -5.12 -10.25
C GLY A 78 -13.84 -3.77 -10.65
N ARG A 79 -13.65 -2.73 -9.84
CA ARG A 79 -14.17 -1.37 -10.10
C ARG A 79 -13.07 -0.33 -10.42
N GLY A 80 -11.81 -0.75 -10.49
CA GLY A 80 -10.68 0.17 -10.69
C GLY A 80 -10.32 1.01 -9.48
N LEU A 81 -10.85 0.71 -8.29
CA LEU A 81 -10.62 1.50 -7.08
C LEU A 81 -9.17 1.43 -6.59
N ALA A 82 -8.53 0.27 -6.70
CA ALA A 82 -7.13 0.11 -6.31
C ALA A 82 -6.22 0.97 -7.19
N THR A 83 -6.46 1.02 -8.48
CA THR A 83 -5.73 1.89 -9.42
C THR A 83 -5.96 3.36 -9.10
N GLU A 84 -7.20 3.74 -8.83
CA GLU A 84 -7.57 5.12 -8.49
C GLU A 84 -6.86 5.60 -7.22
N ILE A 85 -6.91 4.82 -6.16
CA ILE A 85 -6.29 5.22 -4.88
C ILE A 85 -4.76 5.16 -4.96
N ALA A 86 -4.19 4.19 -5.64
CA ALA A 86 -2.74 4.08 -5.80
C ALA A 86 -2.19 5.27 -6.61
N ALA A 87 -2.90 5.68 -7.67
CA ALA A 87 -2.54 6.87 -8.45
C ALA A 87 -2.63 8.15 -7.61
N ALA A 88 -3.67 8.29 -6.80
CA ALA A 88 -3.83 9.43 -5.89
C ALA A 88 -2.74 9.47 -4.81
N CYS A 89 -2.38 8.32 -4.23
CA CYS A 89 -1.28 8.22 -3.28
C CYS A 89 0.06 8.60 -3.93
N ARG A 90 0.31 8.14 -5.15
CA ARG A 90 1.52 8.51 -5.89
C ARG A 90 1.59 10.02 -6.10
N GLN A 91 0.52 10.62 -6.59
CA GLN A 91 0.48 12.07 -6.82
C GLN A 91 0.71 12.86 -5.53
N TYR A 92 0.05 12.46 -4.45
CA TYR A 92 0.23 13.10 -3.14
C TYR A 92 1.68 12.97 -2.64
N ALA A 93 2.28 11.80 -2.78
CA ALA A 93 3.66 11.57 -2.35
C ALA A 93 4.64 12.44 -3.14
N GLU A 94 4.45 12.56 -4.44
CA GLU A 94 5.32 13.37 -5.30
C GLU A 94 5.13 14.88 -5.08
N ASP A 95 3.89 15.34 -4.98
CA ASP A 95 3.56 16.77 -5.00
C ASP A 95 3.51 17.38 -3.59
N ALA A 96 2.98 16.67 -2.60
CA ALA A 96 2.81 17.19 -1.24
C ALA A 96 3.95 16.79 -0.29
N ILE A 97 4.44 15.55 -0.40
CA ILE A 97 5.52 15.06 0.46
C ILE A 97 6.89 15.32 -0.17
N GLY A 98 6.98 15.25 -1.50
CA GLY A 98 8.22 15.50 -2.24
C GLY A 98 9.17 14.29 -2.24
N VAL A 99 8.66 13.07 -2.14
CA VAL A 99 9.49 11.86 -2.20
C VAL A 99 10.02 11.64 -3.62
N PRO A 100 11.30 11.25 -3.76
CA PRO A 100 11.89 11.05 -5.08
C PRO A 100 11.38 9.79 -5.79
N SER A 101 11.00 8.78 -5.03
CA SER A 101 10.42 7.54 -5.56
C SER A 101 9.55 6.85 -4.53
N LEU A 102 8.61 6.04 -5.01
CA LEU A 102 7.82 5.12 -4.19
C LEU A 102 8.19 3.68 -4.52
N VAL A 103 8.10 2.83 -3.52
CA VAL A 103 8.15 1.38 -3.70
C VAL A 103 6.79 0.77 -3.38
N ALA A 104 6.54 -0.41 -3.90
CA ALA A 104 5.40 -1.24 -3.55
C ALA A 104 5.83 -2.69 -3.49
N LEU A 105 5.31 -3.41 -2.52
CA LEU A 105 5.60 -4.81 -2.29
C LEU A 105 4.33 -5.62 -2.41
N THR A 106 4.42 -6.78 -3.04
CA THR A 106 3.33 -7.76 -3.02
C THR A 106 3.88 -9.17 -3.21
N LEU A 107 3.04 -10.17 -2.95
CA LEU A 107 3.39 -11.55 -3.24
C LEU A 107 3.55 -11.75 -4.75
N PRO A 108 4.49 -12.60 -5.21
CA PRO A 108 4.68 -12.85 -6.63
C PRO A 108 3.41 -13.30 -7.36
N THR A 109 2.51 -13.99 -6.64
CA THR A 109 1.25 -14.52 -7.16
C THR A 109 0.11 -13.50 -7.18
N ASN A 110 0.28 -12.33 -6.57
CA ASN A 110 -0.75 -11.29 -6.55
C ASN A 110 -0.76 -10.49 -7.84
N HIS A 111 -1.28 -11.10 -8.89
CA HIS A 111 -1.30 -10.50 -10.24
C HIS A 111 -2.13 -9.23 -10.31
N GLY A 112 -3.22 -9.17 -9.55
CA GLY A 112 -4.05 -7.96 -9.47
C GLY A 112 -3.29 -6.75 -8.96
N SER A 113 -2.55 -6.90 -7.87
CA SER A 113 -1.72 -5.83 -7.32
C SER A 113 -0.58 -5.45 -8.26
N ARG A 114 0.09 -6.43 -8.85
CA ARG A 114 1.17 -6.18 -9.83
C ARG A 114 0.66 -5.40 -11.03
N HIS A 115 -0.55 -5.71 -11.48
CA HIS A 115 -1.18 -4.99 -12.59
C HIS A 115 -1.49 -3.53 -12.24
N VAL A 116 -1.99 -3.28 -11.02
CA VAL A 116 -2.20 -1.92 -10.51
C VAL A 116 -0.88 -1.14 -10.48
N MET A 117 0.18 -1.74 -9.95
CA MET A 117 1.51 -1.12 -9.91
C MET A 117 1.98 -0.68 -11.30
N THR A 118 1.83 -1.57 -12.29
CA THR A 118 2.17 -1.26 -13.69
C THR A 118 1.34 -0.10 -14.23
N LYS A 119 0.04 -0.11 -13.97
CA LYS A 119 -0.86 0.95 -14.45
C LYS A 119 -0.52 2.33 -13.90
N ILE A 120 0.00 2.43 -12.70
CA ILE A 120 0.40 3.72 -12.11
C ILE A 120 1.85 4.10 -12.41
N GLY A 121 2.51 3.39 -13.33
CA GLY A 121 3.84 3.73 -13.79
C GLY A 121 4.97 3.19 -12.93
N MET A 122 4.72 2.14 -12.15
CA MET A 122 5.78 1.43 -11.43
C MET A 122 6.33 0.31 -12.30
N VAL A 123 7.60 0.01 -12.11
CA VAL A 123 8.29 -1.11 -12.78
C VAL A 123 8.84 -2.08 -11.76
N TYR A 124 8.85 -3.36 -12.11
CA TYR A 124 9.50 -4.40 -11.31
C TYR A 124 11.00 -4.10 -11.19
N GLU A 125 11.51 -4.15 -9.96
CA GLU A 125 12.92 -3.92 -9.68
C GLU A 125 13.64 -5.22 -9.30
N ARG A 126 13.15 -5.92 -8.29
CA ARG A 126 13.74 -7.18 -7.81
C ARG A 126 12.79 -7.93 -6.88
N ASP A 127 13.12 -9.17 -6.61
CA ASP A 127 12.53 -9.93 -5.51
C ASP A 127 13.26 -9.59 -4.21
N ILE A 128 12.52 -9.54 -3.11
CA ILE A 128 13.07 -9.35 -1.77
C ILE A 128 12.41 -10.31 -0.79
N ASP A 129 13.10 -10.59 0.31
CA ASP A 129 12.47 -11.20 1.48
C ASP A 129 11.99 -10.09 2.41
N HIS A 130 10.70 -10.09 2.72
CA HIS A 130 10.08 -9.16 3.65
C HIS A 130 9.37 -9.95 4.74
N GLU A 131 9.81 -9.77 5.97
CA GLU A 131 9.29 -10.52 7.13
C GLU A 131 9.35 -12.05 6.92
N GLY A 132 10.41 -12.54 6.28
CA GLY A 132 10.62 -13.96 5.98
C GLY A 132 9.81 -14.51 4.81
N ILE A 133 9.09 -13.67 4.09
CA ILE A 133 8.27 -14.05 2.94
C ILE A 133 8.79 -13.36 1.67
N ARG A 134 8.91 -14.13 0.59
CA ARG A 134 9.32 -13.60 -0.71
C ARG A 134 8.27 -12.67 -1.27
N HIS A 135 8.68 -11.46 -1.63
CA HIS A 135 7.89 -10.44 -2.28
C HIS A 135 8.55 -9.99 -3.58
N VAL A 136 7.77 -9.42 -4.47
CA VAL A 136 8.26 -8.62 -5.58
C VAL A 136 8.23 -7.15 -5.20
N LEU A 137 9.29 -6.42 -5.53
CA LEU A 137 9.39 -4.98 -5.30
C LEU A 137 9.27 -4.25 -6.64
N TYR A 138 8.38 -3.28 -6.66
CA TYR A 138 8.18 -2.34 -7.75
C TYR A 138 8.58 -0.94 -7.30
N ARG A 139 9.06 -0.13 -8.24
CA ARG A 139 9.43 1.27 -7.98
C ARG A 139 8.87 2.18 -9.03
N THR A 140 8.48 3.40 -8.62
CA THR A 140 8.09 4.45 -9.57
C THR A 140 9.32 4.92 -10.35
N LEU A 141 9.12 5.18 -11.64
CA LEU A 141 10.14 5.85 -12.44
C LEU A 141 10.22 7.34 -12.05
N PRO A 142 11.41 7.95 -12.10
CA PRO A 142 11.53 9.38 -11.89
C PRO A 142 10.65 10.15 -12.88
N LYS A 143 10.07 11.28 -12.41
CA LYS A 143 9.41 12.18 -13.35
C LYS A 143 10.44 12.74 -14.34
N PRO A 144 10.08 12.87 -15.62
CA PRO A 144 10.95 13.56 -16.57
C PRO A 144 11.26 14.98 -16.07
N ALA A 145 12.49 15.42 -16.28
CA ALA A 145 12.84 16.83 -16.03
C ALA A 145 11.95 17.74 -16.85
N ALA A 146 11.38 18.75 -16.22
CA ALA A 146 10.51 19.71 -16.89
C ALA A 146 11.31 20.57 -17.88
#